data_d72380a8f176c4bd151c6a4cb00270a9
#
_entry.id   d72380a8f176c4bd151c6a4cb00270a9
#
_cell.length_a   1.000
_cell.length_b   1.000
_cell.length_c   1.000
_cell.angle_alpha   90.00
_cell.angle_beta   90.00
_cell.angle_gamma   90.00
#
_symmetry.space_group_name_H-M   'P 1'
#
loop_
_entity.id
_entity.type
_entity.pdbx_description
1 polymer ?
#
loop_
_entity_poly.entity_id
_entity_poly.type
_entity_poly.pdbx_seq_one_letter_code
_entity_poly.pdbx_strand_id
1 'polypeptide(L)'
;MADITKKIGKARAVATKTERTETVGLTKLGSPTSYRFDKPGPDLLEAFPNRNPGRDYVVTFEHPEFTSLCPMTGQPDFATITVRYVPGEKCVESKSFKLYMCAFRNHGSFMESLTNKIADDLIEILAPRRLTVTGVFNVRGGTGITVRVEHIDSGLDSTRVRALRDLW
;
A
#
# COMPACT_ATOMS: atom_id res chain seq x y z
N MET A 1 33.89 25.57 -36.38
CA MET A 1 33.11 25.32 -35.14
C MET A 1 31.93 24.46 -35.54
N ALA A 2 32.09 23.15 -35.38
CA ALA A 2 31.08 22.16 -35.80
C ALA A 2 30.15 21.85 -34.64
N ASP A 3 28.89 21.82 -34.98
CA ASP A 3 27.70 21.59 -34.15
C ASP A 3 27.72 20.23 -33.43
N ILE A 4 27.80 20.24 -32.06
CA ILE A 4 27.79 19.06 -31.18
C ILE A 4 26.39 18.78 -30.64
N THR A 5 25.34 19.37 -31.18
CA THR A 5 23.97 19.34 -30.61
C THR A 5 23.04 18.28 -31.20
N LYS A 6 23.54 17.20 -31.81
CA LYS A 6 22.67 16.13 -32.31
C LYS A 6 23.23 14.75 -32.02
N LYS A 7 22.99 14.22 -30.82
CA LYS A 7 22.88 12.78 -30.53
C LYS A 7 22.63 12.52 -29.04
N ILE A 8 21.53 13.04 -28.47
CA ILE A 8 20.91 12.38 -27.33
C ILE A 8 19.77 11.56 -27.89
N GLY A 9 20.13 10.43 -28.48
CA GLY A 9 19.18 9.41 -28.91
C GLY A 9 18.44 8.88 -27.68
N LYS A 10 17.12 8.99 -27.69
CA LYS A 10 16.20 8.38 -26.73
C LYS A 10 16.50 6.87 -26.66
N ALA A 11 17.26 6.45 -25.68
CA ALA A 11 17.27 5.06 -25.24
C ALA A 11 15.93 4.79 -24.53
N ARG A 12 14.90 4.54 -25.33
CA ARG A 12 13.63 3.99 -24.86
C ARG A 12 13.96 2.54 -24.53
N ALA A 13 14.21 2.23 -23.24
CA ALA A 13 14.39 0.87 -22.79
C ALA A 13 13.19 0.05 -23.31
N VAL A 14 13.44 -0.90 -24.19
CA VAL A 14 12.43 -1.85 -24.65
C VAL A 14 12.23 -2.83 -23.48
N ALA A 15 11.15 -2.66 -22.74
CA ALA A 15 10.77 -3.57 -21.66
C ALA A 15 10.73 -5.01 -22.21
N THR A 16 11.32 -5.94 -21.48
CA THR A 16 11.29 -7.35 -21.84
C THR A 16 9.84 -7.86 -21.85
N LYS A 17 9.56 -8.96 -22.54
CA LYS A 17 8.22 -9.57 -22.57
C LYS A 17 7.73 -9.92 -21.16
N THR A 18 8.65 -10.29 -20.27
CA THR A 18 8.39 -10.62 -18.87
C THR A 18 7.94 -9.38 -18.07
N GLU A 19 8.66 -8.25 -18.23
CA GLU A 19 8.32 -6.96 -17.59
C GLU A 19 6.95 -6.44 -18.03
N ARG A 20 6.63 -6.59 -19.33
CA ARG A 20 5.29 -6.21 -19.83
C ARG A 20 4.17 -7.03 -19.21
N THR A 21 4.41 -8.31 -18.89
CA THR A 21 3.40 -9.17 -18.25
C THR A 21 3.13 -8.74 -16.80
N GLU A 22 4.15 -8.24 -16.08
CA GLU A 22 4.00 -7.74 -14.71
C GLU A 22 3.25 -6.41 -14.64
N THR A 23 3.31 -5.60 -15.69
CA THR A 23 2.68 -4.28 -15.74
C THR A 23 1.32 -4.26 -16.45
N VAL A 24 0.83 -5.40 -16.92
CA VAL A 24 -0.48 -5.50 -17.55
C VAL A 24 -1.60 -5.12 -16.57
N GLY A 25 -2.44 -4.17 -16.97
CA GLY A 25 -3.56 -3.68 -16.15
C GLY A 25 -3.19 -2.55 -15.19
N LEU A 26 -1.89 -2.19 -15.05
CA LEU A 26 -1.49 -1.04 -14.26
C LEU A 26 -1.67 0.25 -15.07
N THR A 27 -2.44 1.20 -14.55
CA THR A 27 -2.77 2.46 -15.23
C THR A 27 -2.02 3.66 -14.65
N LYS A 28 -1.59 3.58 -13.39
CA LYS A 28 -0.91 4.67 -12.69
C LYS A 28 0.60 4.65 -12.89
N LEU A 29 1.17 3.48 -13.15
CA LEU A 29 2.61 3.34 -13.38
C LEU A 29 3.01 4.02 -14.71
N GLY A 30 3.96 4.98 -14.62
CA GLY A 30 4.44 5.73 -15.80
C GLY A 30 3.51 6.82 -16.33
N SER A 31 2.32 7.02 -15.76
CA SER A 31 1.38 8.10 -16.13
C SER A 31 1.60 9.36 -15.29
N PRO A 32 1.09 10.54 -15.72
CA PRO A 32 1.03 11.73 -14.87
C PRO A 32 0.32 11.45 -13.56
N THR A 33 0.81 12.04 -12.47
CA THR A 33 0.25 11.81 -11.13
C THR A 33 -0.92 12.78 -10.90
N SER A 34 -2.08 12.23 -10.52
CA SER A 34 -3.22 12.97 -9.99
C SER A 34 -3.41 12.58 -8.53
N TYR A 35 -3.47 13.57 -7.63
CA TYR A 35 -3.66 13.34 -6.21
C TYR A 35 -5.12 13.57 -5.82
N ARG A 36 -5.61 12.68 -4.94
CA ARG A 36 -6.86 12.84 -4.19
C ARG A 36 -6.47 12.94 -2.72
N PHE A 37 -7.09 13.86 -1.96
CA PHE A 37 -6.68 14.15 -0.59
C PHE A 37 -7.79 13.96 0.46
N ASP A 38 -8.98 13.55 0.07
CA ASP A 38 -10.17 13.53 0.94
C ASP A 38 -11.03 12.27 0.84
N LYS A 39 -10.78 11.41 -0.13
CA LYS A 39 -11.61 10.22 -0.41
C LYS A 39 -10.73 8.99 -0.61
N PRO A 40 -10.22 8.38 0.46
CA PRO A 40 -9.51 7.11 0.36
C PRO A 40 -10.48 5.98 -0.01
N GLY A 41 -10.07 5.13 -0.94
CA GLY A 41 -10.85 3.98 -1.37
C GLY A 41 -10.04 2.99 -2.19
N PRO A 42 -10.52 1.73 -2.32
CA PRO A 42 -9.81 0.68 -3.02
C PRO A 42 -9.61 0.97 -4.51
N ASP A 43 -10.42 1.88 -5.11
CA ASP A 43 -10.27 2.37 -6.48
C ASP A 43 -8.94 3.10 -6.76
N LEU A 44 -8.25 3.52 -5.70
CA LEU A 44 -6.91 4.12 -5.80
C LEU A 44 -5.80 3.08 -5.84
N LEU A 45 -6.06 1.86 -5.37
CA LEU A 45 -5.09 0.77 -5.33
C LEU A 45 -5.05 0.02 -6.66
N GLU A 46 -3.87 -0.38 -7.06
CA GLU A 46 -3.65 -1.29 -8.17
C GLU A 46 -2.85 -2.49 -7.70
N ALA A 47 -3.12 -3.65 -8.27
CA ALA A 47 -2.42 -4.89 -7.97
C ALA A 47 -1.86 -5.51 -9.25
N PHE A 48 -0.76 -6.24 -9.12
CA PHE A 48 -0.15 -7.00 -10.19
C PHE A 48 0.02 -8.48 -9.77
N PRO A 49 0.12 -9.41 -10.73
CA PRO A 49 0.26 -10.83 -10.43
C PRO A 49 1.51 -11.15 -9.60
N ASN A 50 1.33 -11.92 -8.52
CA ASN A 50 2.44 -12.49 -7.77
C ASN A 50 3.13 -13.59 -8.59
N ARG A 51 4.41 -13.41 -8.91
CA ARG A 51 5.20 -14.38 -9.69
C ARG A 51 5.61 -15.62 -8.90
N ASN A 52 5.49 -15.59 -7.59
CA ASN A 52 5.90 -16.65 -6.67
C ASN A 52 4.76 -17.08 -5.74
N PRO A 53 3.58 -17.48 -6.25
CA PRO A 53 2.42 -17.77 -5.41
C PRO A 53 2.64 -19.02 -4.53
N GLY A 54 3.56 -19.91 -4.89
CA GLY A 54 3.92 -21.07 -4.09
C GLY A 54 4.88 -20.80 -2.93
N ARG A 55 5.36 -19.55 -2.77
CA ARG A 55 6.33 -19.18 -1.74
C ARG A 55 5.69 -18.23 -0.72
N ASP A 56 5.95 -18.46 0.56
CA ASP A 56 5.64 -17.48 1.59
C ASP A 56 6.80 -16.51 1.76
N TYR A 57 6.53 -15.26 1.55
CA TYR A 57 7.44 -14.15 1.80
C TYR A 57 6.66 -12.95 2.28
N VAL A 58 7.32 -12.09 3.04
CA VAL A 58 6.70 -10.89 3.61
C VAL A 58 7.03 -9.68 2.77
N VAL A 59 6.02 -8.95 2.37
CA VAL A 59 6.16 -7.60 1.82
C VAL A 59 5.84 -6.61 2.91
N THR A 60 6.71 -5.62 3.11
CA THR A 60 6.51 -4.55 4.08
C THR A 60 6.51 -3.20 3.39
N PHE A 61 5.45 -2.43 3.61
CA PHE A 61 5.40 -1.01 3.32
C PHE A 61 5.43 -0.24 4.63
N GLU A 62 6.29 0.77 4.70
CA GLU A 62 6.31 1.73 5.79
C GLU A 62 6.04 3.12 5.24
N HIS A 63 5.06 3.80 5.81
CA HIS A 63 4.65 5.14 5.41
C HIS A 63 4.72 6.09 6.63
N PRO A 64 5.88 6.72 6.88
CA PRO A 64 6.11 7.53 8.08
C PRO A 64 5.47 8.91 8.01
N GLU A 65 5.07 9.37 6.83
CA GLU A 65 4.49 10.71 6.61
C GLU A 65 2.96 10.67 6.48
N PHE A 66 2.32 9.70 7.15
CA PHE A 66 0.86 9.59 7.11
C PHE A 66 0.19 10.75 7.83
N THR A 67 -0.84 11.31 7.20
CA THR A 67 -1.67 12.37 7.78
C THR A 67 -3.16 12.09 7.56
N SER A 68 -3.98 12.46 8.55
CA SER A 68 -5.44 12.47 8.50
C SER A 68 -5.98 13.61 9.36
N LEU A 69 -7.30 13.73 9.49
CA LEU A 69 -7.93 14.73 10.33
C LEU A 69 -8.76 14.07 11.43
N CYS A 70 -8.77 14.71 12.60
CA CYS A 70 -9.75 14.37 13.64
C CYS A 70 -11.16 14.70 13.11
N PRO A 71 -12.11 13.74 13.16
CA PRO A 71 -13.46 13.97 12.59
C PRO A 71 -14.27 14.99 13.35
N MET A 72 -13.89 15.28 14.61
CA MET A 72 -14.62 16.22 15.48
C MET A 72 -14.06 17.63 15.42
N THR A 73 -12.73 17.77 15.38
CA THR A 73 -12.07 19.08 15.53
C THR A 73 -11.39 19.56 14.26
N GLY A 74 -11.21 18.68 13.26
CA GLY A 74 -10.44 18.99 12.06
C GLY A 74 -8.93 19.13 12.31
N GLN A 75 -8.46 18.86 13.52
CA GLN A 75 -7.03 18.90 13.84
C GLN A 75 -6.28 17.81 13.07
N PRO A 76 -5.11 18.11 12.48
CA PRO A 76 -4.28 17.11 11.82
C PRO A 76 -3.77 16.06 12.80
N ASP A 77 -3.87 14.80 12.39
CA ASP A 77 -3.25 13.64 13.02
C ASP A 77 -2.12 13.15 12.13
N PHE A 78 -1.00 12.74 12.73
CA PHE A 78 0.18 12.22 12.04
C PHE A 78 0.49 10.84 12.56
N ALA A 79 0.98 9.95 11.68
CA ALA A 79 1.32 8.58 12.06
C ALA A 79 2.40 7.99 11.16
N THR A 80 3.01 6.91 11.65
CA THR A 80 3.66 5.92 10.82
C THR A 80 2.70 4.76 10.60
N ILE A 81 2.34 4.49 9.35
CA ILE A 81 1.54 3.33 8.96
C ILE A 81 2.47 2.25 8.41
N THR A 82 2.46 1.09 9.04
CA THR A 82 3.19 -0.09 8.57
C THR A 82 2.20 -1.15 8.11
N VAL A 83 2.32 -1.56 6.85
CA VAL A 83 1.58 -2.68 6.26
C VAL A 83 2.55 -3.82 6.03
N ARG A 84 2.25 -5.01 6.57
CA ARG A 84 2.99 -6.24 6.32
C ARG A 84 2.02 -7.28 5.80
N TYR A 85 2.37 -7.96 4.71
CA TYR A 85 1.50 -9.02 4.20
C TYR A 85 2.29 -10.14 3.52
N VAL A 86 1.70 -11.34 3.55
CA VAL A 86 2.10 -12.47 2.72
C VAL A 86 1.15 -12.52 1.54
N PRO A 87 1.64 -12.27 0.32
CA PRO A 87 0.78 -12.23 -0.85
C PRO A 87 0.18 -13.60 -1.18
N GLY A 88 -1.09 -13.61 -1.64
CA GLY A 88 -1.69 -14.70 -2.37
C GLY A 88 -1.27 -14.64 -3.84
N GLU A 89 -2.26 -14.47 -4.72
CA GLU A 89 -2.04 -14.36 -6.18
C GLU A 89 -1.64 -12.96 -6.65
N LYS A 90 -1.71 -11.94 -5.77
CA LYS A 90 -1.51 -10.53 -6.13
C LYS A 90 -0.58 -9.81 -5.17
N CYS A 91 0.16 -8.82 -5.71
CA CYS A 91 0.93 -7.84 -4.95
C CYS A 91 0.42 -6.43 -5.24
N VAL A 92 0.46 -5.53 -4.25
CA VAL A 92 0.05 -4.12 -4.45
C VAL A 92 1.13 -3.35 -5.21
N GLU A 93 0.70 -2.49 -6.13
CA GLU A 93 1.59 -1.61 -6.87
C GLU A 93 1.96 -0.38 -6.00
N SER A 94 3.24 -0.08 -5.90
CA SER A 94 3.79 0.87 -4.93
C SER A 94 3.40 2.33 -5.17
N LYS A 95 3.24 2.77 -6.42
CA LYS A 95 2.79 4.14 -6.74
C LYS A 95 1.33 4.32 -6.36
N SER A 96 0.48 3.33 -6.67
CA SER A 96 -0.92 3.35 -6.30
C SER A 96 -1.11 3.36 -4.78
N PHE A 97 -0.31 2.58 -4.05
CA PHE A 97 -0.29 2.59 -2.59
C PHE A 97 0.04 3.97 -2.02
N LYS A 98 1.06 4.66 -2.57
CA LYS A 98 1.41 6.02 -2.16
C LYS A 98 0.27 7.01 -2.41
N LEU A 99 -0.41 6.91 -3.56
CA LEU A 99 -1.56 7.76 -3.88
C LEU A 99 -2.75 7.48 -2.96
N TYR A 100 -2.98 6.21 -2.61
CA TYR A 100 -3.99 5.79 -1.66
C TYR A 100 -3.72 6.39 -0.26
N MET A 101 -2.49 6.32 0.23
CA MET A 101 -2.11 6.93 1.51
C MET A 101 -2.29 8.46 1.51
N CYS A 102 -1.97 9.13 0.41
CA CYS A 102 -2.21 10.58 0.27
C CYS A 102 -3.70 10.96 0.36
N ALA A 103 -4.61 10.05 -0.01
CA ALA A 103 -6.04 10.35 0.00
C ALA A 103 -6.63 10.50 1.42
N PHE A 104 -5.91 10.07 2.45
CA PHE A 104 -6.32 10.28 3.84
C PHE A 104 -6.03 11.70 4.36
N ARG A 105 -5.22 12.49 3.67
CA ARG A 105 -4.71 13.77 4.18
C ARG A 105 -5.78 14.70 4.72
N ASN A 106 -6.91 14.84 4.03
CA ASN A 106 -8.04 15.68 4.42
C ASN A 106 -9.27 14.83 4.81
N HIS A 107 -9.06 13.54 5.07
CA HIS A 107 -10.14 12.63 5.48
C HIS A 107 -10.27 12.63 7.00
N GLY A 108 -11.45 13.02 7.49
CA GLY A 108 -11.78 12.99 8.91
C GLY A 108 -12.22 11.61 9.35
N SER A 109 -11.45 10.95 10.24
CA SER A 109 -11.78 9.63 10.79
C SER A 109 -11.06 9.40 12.12
N PHE A 110 -11.65 8.57 12.98
CA PHE A 110 -10.94 8.07 14.17
C PHE A 110 -9.84 7.11 13.75
N MET A 111 -8.76 7.08 14.53
CA MET A 111 -7.53 6.32 14.25
C MET A 111 -7.80 4.82 14.09
N GLU A 112 -8.72 4.29 14.91
CA GLU A 112 -9.16 2.89 14.88
C GLU A 112 -9.89 2.56 13.56
N SER A 113 -10.86 3.38 13.19
CA SER A 113 -11.65 3.19 11.96
C SER A 113 -10.78 3.32 10.71
N LEU A 114 -9.85 4.28 10.73
CA LEU A 114 -8.91 4.53 9.65
C LEU A 114 -7.96 3.35 9.44
N THR A 115 -7.39 2.80 10.52
CA THR A 115 -6.47 1.66 10.43
C THR A 115 -7.20 0.40 9.93
N ASN A 116 -8.46 0.17 10.37
CA ASN A 116 -9.30 -0.90 9.86
C ASN A 116 -9.63 -0.70 8.37
N LYS A 117 -10.01 0.52 7.97
CA LYS A 117 -10.27 0.82 6.56
C LYS A 117 -9.08 0.51 5.66
N ILE A 118 -7.86 0.85 6.08
CA ILE A 118 -6.65 0.52 5.31
C ILE A 118 -6.51 -1.00 5.16
N ALA A 119 -6.79 -1.76 6.22
CA ALA A 119 -6.75 -3.21 6.17
C ALA A 119 -7.80 -3.78 5.22
N ASP A 120 -9.05 -3.32 5.35
CA ASP A 120 -10.18 -3.80 4.54
C ASP A 120 -9.97 -3.54 3.04
N ASP A 121 -9.56 -2.33 2.67
CA ASP A 121 -9.29 -1.96 1.28
C ASP A 121 -8.14 -2.81 0.67
N LEU A 122 -7.10 -3.12 1.45
CA LEU A 122 -6.01 -3.98 1.01
C LEU A 122 -6.42 -5.45 0.91
N ILE A 123 -7.25 -5.94 1.84
CA ILE A 123 -7.81 -7.30 1.79
C ILE A 123 -8.65 -7.48 0.54
N GLU A 124 -9.52 -6.51 0.23
CA GLU A 124 -10.39 -6.53 -0.95
C GLU A 124 -9.59 -6.67 -2.26
N ILE A 125 -8.51 -5.88 -2.41
CA ILE A 125 -7.73 -5.85 -3.65
C ILE A 125 -6.77 -7.03 -3.77
N LEU A 126 -6.17 -7.49 -2.67
CA LEU A 126 -5.05 -8.43 -2.70
C LEU A 126 -5.44 -9.87 -2.37
N ALA A 127 -6.50 -10.08 -1.58
CA ALA A 127 -6.80 -11.36 -0.94
C ALA A 127 -5.53 -12.02 -0.37
N PRO A 128 -4.83 -11.36 0.58
CA PRO A 128 -3.55 -11.84 1.07
C PRO A 128 -3.73 -13.05 1.99
N ARG A 129 -2.75 -13.95 2.06
CA ARG A 129 -2.77 -15.07 3.02
C ARG A 129 -2.73 -14.61 4.46
N ARG A 130 -1.98 -13.53 4.73
CA ARG A 130 -1.92 -12.83 6.00
C ARG A 130 -1.64 -11.35 5.73
N LEU A 131 -2.25 -10.49 6.52
CA LEU A 131 -1.99 -9.06 6.48
C LEU A 131 -2.00 -8.50 7.91
N THR A 132 -1.12 -7.56 8.18
CA THR A 132 -1.15 -6.74 9.40
C THR A 132 -1.00 -5.28 8.99
N VAL A 133 -1.88 -4.43 9.51
CA VAL A 133 -1.75 -2.98 9.42
C VAL A 133 -1.53 -2.44 10.83
N THR A 134 -0.46 -1.68 11.03
CA THR A 134 -0.16 -1.03 12.29
C THR A 134 -0.05 0.47 12.06
N GLY A 135 -0.87 1.25 12.75
CA GLY A 135 -0.80 2.70 12.81
C GLY A 135 -0.23 3.13 14.17
N VAL A 136 0.93 3.78 14.16
CA VAL A 136 1.53 4.41 15.33
C VAL A 136 1.31 5.91 15.21
N PHE A 137 0.32 6.43 15.95
CA PHE A 137 -0.07 7.84 15.87
C PHE A 137 0.74 8.69 16.83
N ASN A 138 1.14 9.88 16.39
CA ASN A 138 1.89 10.82 17.18
C ASN A 138 1.10 11.26 18.43
N VAL A 139 1.84 11.55 19.49
CA VAL A 139 1.26 11.97 20.76
C VAL A 139 0.45 13.26 20.61
N ARG A 140 -0.78 13.23 21.10
CA ARG A 140 -1.68 14.38 21.18
C ARG A 140 -2.34 14.44 22.55
N GLY A 141 -2.28 15.60 23.22
CA GLY A 141 -2.80 15.73 24.58
C GLY A 141 -2.10 14.82 25.61
N GLY A 142 -0.83 14.49 25.37
CA GLY A 142 -0.05 13.61 26.24
C GLY A 142 -0.28 12.10 26.02
N THR A 143 -1.15 11.72 25.07
CA THR A 143 -1.51 10.31 24.79
C THR A 143 -1.06 9.92 23.38
N GLY A 144 -0.30 8.83 23.27
CA GLY A 144 -0.01 8.15 22.00
C GLY A 144 -0.95 6.98 21.82
N ILE A 145 -1.38 6.76 20.59
CA ILE A 145 -2.28 5.64 20.23
C ILE A 145 -1.58 4.76 19.19
N THR A 146 -1.62 3.47 19.41
CA THR A 146 -1.22 2.48 18.42
C THR A 146 -2.39 1.55 18.14
N VAL A 147 -2.76 1.44 16.87
CA VAL A 147 -3.80 0.52 16.40
C VAL A 147 -3.15 -0.55 15.55
N ARG A 148 -3.48 -1.82 15.81
CA ARG A 148 -3.02 -2.96 15.03
C ARG A 148 -4.20 -3.81 14.60
N VAL A 149 -4.31 -4.03 13.29
CA VAL A 149 -5.30 -4.91 12.66
C VAL A 149 -4.56 -6.11 12.08
N GLU A 150 -5.09 -7.31 12.29
CA GLU A 150 -4.57 -8.54 11.71
C GLU A 150 -5.67 -9.27 10.93
N HIS A 151 -5.32 -9.75 9.75
CA HIS A 151 -6.12 -10.62 8.92
C HIS A 151 -5.34 -11.88 8.56
N ILE A 152 -6.01 -13.02 8.60
CA ILE A 152 -5.51 -14.29 8.08
C ILE A 152 -6.63 -14.89 7.22
N ASP A 153 -6.28 -15.35 6.03
CA ASP A 153 -7.24 -15.98 5.12
C ASP A 153 -7.90 -17.20 5.79
N SER A 154 -9.22 -17.16 5.87
CA SER A 154 -10.05 -18.21 6.51
C SER A 154 -10.06 -19.53 5.76
N GLY A 155 -9.62 -19.57 4.51
CA GLY A 155 -9.48 -20.79 3.71
C GLY A 155 -8.26 -21.63 4.04
N LEU A 156 -7.36 -21.13 4.91
CA LEU A 156 -6.13 -21.83 5.28
C LEU A 156 -6.36 -22.82 6.43
N ASP A 157 -5.72 -24.00 6.36
CA ASP A 157 -5.72 -24.96 7.46
C ASP A 157 -4.87 -24.45 8.66
N SER A 158 -5.05 -25.09 9.83
CA SER A 158 -4.40 -24.68 11.07
C SER A 158 -2.88 -24.75 11.03
N THR A 159 -2.31 -25.71 10.29
CA THR A 159 -0.86 -25.86 10.12
C THR A 159 -0.32 -24.69 9.32
N ARG A 160 -1.01 -24.32 8.26
CA ARG A 160 -0.63 -23.16 7.41
C ARG A 160 -0.73 -21.84 8.17
N VAL A 161 -1.83 -21.66 8.92
CA VAL A 161 -2.02 -20.49 9.78
C VAL A 161 -0.87 -20.35 10.79
N ARG A 162 -0.45 -21.45 11.42
CA ARG A 162 0.67 -21.44 12.37
C ARG A 162 1.98 -21.04 11.68
N ALA A 163 2.31 -21.67 10.55
CA ALA A 163 3.50 -21.34 9.78
C ALA A 163 3.55 -19.85 9.37
N LEU A 164 2.41 -19.28 8.95
CA LEU A 164 2.35 -17.87 8.62
C LEU A 164 2.55 -16.95 9.84
N ARG A 165 2.08 -17.35 11.03
CA ARG A 165 2.29 -16.58 12.27
C ARG A 165 3.75 -16.51 12.68
N ASP A 166 4.54 -17.53 12.36
CA ASP A 166 5.96 -17.59 12.67
C ASP A 166 6.84 -16.70 11.77
N LEU A 167 6.27 -16.08 10.72
CA LEU A 167 7.01 -15.20 9.80
C LEU A 167 7.28 -13.80 10.41
N TRP A 168 6.47 -13.31 11.36
CA TRP A 168 6.67 -12.04 12.12
C TRP A 168 5.79 -11.93 13.36
#